data_40570ea1f4d5f3bd9753f96cecb0408b
#
_entry.id   40570ea1f4d5f3bd9753f96cecb0408b
#
_cell.length_a   1.000
_cell.length_b   1.000
_cell.length_c   1.000
_cell.angle_alpha   90.00
_cell.angle_beta   90.00
_cell.angle_gamma   90.00
#
_symmetry.space_group_name_H-M   'P 1'
#
loop_
_entity.id
_entity.type
_entity.pdbx_description
1 polymer ?
#
loop_
_entity_poly.entity_id
_entity_poly.type
_entity_poly.pdbx_seq_one_letter_code
_entity_poly.pdbx_strand_id
1 'polypeptide(L)'
;IHLQNGESKAGTFDFVNTNLGANFEAKQYNLEYSQRSLSSILLAGSHFLNGKDWEVNWRLAPTRSVIEDPDVRFTRFRQPTNTISTEVGLPVRIWRFLEEYNVNGKVDLTRNMKSFGRDSKLKFGGAYTFKYRDFEIQSFQFVTGNTVLDGNPNTILNQENLFSAENRNGVRYNPDF
;
A
#
# COMPACT_ATOMS: atom_id res chain seq x y z
N ILE A 1 14.23 -7.84 14.31
CA ILE A 1 14.15 -6.43 13.86
C ILE A 1 12.70 -6.10 13.57
N HIS A 2 12.26 -4.96 14.09
CA HIS A 2 10.96 -4.36 13.72
C HIS A 2 11.23 -2.92 13.31
N LEU A 3 10.72 -2.54 12.13
CA LEU A 3 10.82 -1.20 11.56
C LEU A 3 9.42 -0.71 11.25
N GLN A 4 9.13 0.54 11.60
CA GLN A 4 7.87 1.18 11.27
C GLN A 4 8.14 2.59 10.75
N ASN A 5 7.44 2.98 9.70
CA ASN A 5 7.52 4.30 9.10
C ASN A 5 6.12 4.77 8.71
N GLY A 6 5.83 6.05 8.95
CA GLY A 6 4.63 6.73 8.49
C GLY A 6 4.99 7.93 7.64
N GLU A 7 4.31 8.11 6.53
CA GLU A 7 4.52 9.22 5.60
C GLU A 7 3.18 9.89 5.28
N SER A 8 3.12 11.21 5.43
CA SER A 8 1.99 12.02 5.01
C SER A 8 2.35 12.83 3.78
N LYS A 9 1.47 12.83 2.79
CA LYS A 9 1.61 13.60 1.56
C LYS A 9 0.37 14.44 1.34
N ALA A 10 0.55 15.72 1.11
CA ALA A 10 -0.50 16.63 0.70
C ALA A 10 -0.05 17.39 -0.54
N GLY A 11 -0.95 17.55 -1.49
CA GLY A 11 -0.65 18.26 -2.73
C GLY A 11 -1.87 18.93 -3.30
N THR A 12 -1.64 20.07 -3.98
CA THR A 12 -2.65 20.80 -4.73
C THR A 12 -2.17 20.95 -6.16
N PHE A 13 -3.04 20.66 -7.11
CA PHE A 13 -2.75 20.73 -8.53
C PHE A 13 -3.84 21.53 -9.22
N ASP A 14 -3.44 22.52 -10.03
CA ASP A 14 -4.34 23.19 -10.95
C ASP A 14 -4.16 22.59 -12.34
N PHE A 15 -5.26 22.30 -13.03
CA PHE A 15 -5.22 21.78 -14.38
C PHE A 15 -6.35 22.34 -15.24
N VAL A 16 -6.08 22.40 -16.53
CA VAL A 16 -7.04 22.86 -17.52
C VAL A 16 -7.35 21.69 -18.45
N ASN A 17 -8.63 21.39 -18.61
CA ASN A 17 -9.10 20.49 -19.65
C ASN A 17 -9.51 21.29 -20.88
N THR A 18 -8.86 21.02 -22.00
CA THR A 18 -9.10 21.69 -23.27
C THR A 18 -9.77 20.79 -24.32
N ASN A 19 -10.30 19.65 -23.92
CA ASN A 19 -10.99 18.75 -24.85
C ASN A 19 -12.22 19.42 -25.47
N LEU A 20 -12.46 19.15 -26.76
CA LEU A 20 -13.57 19.67 -27.52
C LEU A 20 -14.91 19.40 -26.81
N GLY A 21 -15.58 20.47 -26.39
CA GLY A 21 -16.88 20.43 -25.73
C GLY A 21 -16.87 20.48 -24.21
N ALA A 22 -15.71 20.40 -23.55
CA ALA A 22 -15.59 20.42 -22.10
C ALA A 22 -14.34 21.21 -21.64
N ASN A 23 -14.31 22.53 -21.94
CA ASN A 23 -13.29 23.40 -21.41
C ASN A 23 -13.60 23.74 -19.95
N PHE A 24 -12.71 23.37 -19.04
CA PHE A 24 -12.81 23.76 -17.64
C PHE A 24 -11.42 23.85 -16.98
N GLU A 25 -11.35 24.71 -16.01
CA GLU A 25 -10.24 24.75 -15.05
C GLU A 25 -10.67 23.99 -13.79
N ALA A 26 -9.77 23.24 -13.21
CA ALA A 26 -10.04 22.51 -12.00
C ALA A 26 -8.86 22.54 -11.05
N LYS A 27 -9.19 22.54 -9.76
CA LYS A 27 -8.23 22.42 -8.68
C LYS A 27 -8.40 21.08 -7.99
N GLN A 28 -7.33 20.30 -7.95
CA GLN A 28 -7.31 18.99 -7.29
C GLN A 28 -6.53 19.07 -5.99
N TYR A 29 -7.11 18.51 -4.96
CA TYR A 29 -6.49 18.31 -3.66
C TYR A 29 -6.26 16.82 -3.44
N ASN A 30 -5.04 16.46 -3.07
CA ASN A 30 -4.66 15.11 -2.72
C ASN A 30 -4.19 15.10 -1.27
N LEU A 31 -4.66 14.11 -0.49
CA LEU A 31 -4.20 13.84 0.86
C LEU A 31 -4.01 12.34 0.99
N GLU A 32 -2.81 11.95 1.38
CA GLU A 32 -2.44 10.55 1.57
C GLU A 32 -1.64 10.41 2.87
N TYR A 33 -1.96 9.38 3.64
CA TYR A 33 -1.13 8.88 4.71
C TYR A 33 -0.84 7.42 4.42
N SER A 34 0.42 7.03 4.51
CA SER A 34 0.87 5.65 4.32
C SER A 34 1.71 5.21 5.50
N GLN A 35 1.33 4.11 6.10
CA GLN A 35 2.10 3.48 7.17
C GLN A 35 2.64 2.14 6.69
N ARG A 36 3.93 1.91 6.93
CA ARG A 36 4.61 0.66 6.57
C ARG A 36 5.29 0.09 7.79
N SER A 37 5.11 -1.21 8.01
CA SER A 37 5.83 -1.93 9.04
C SER A 37 6.49 -3.19 8.47
N LEU A 38 7.67 -3.48 8.96
CA LEU A 38 8.45 -4.66 8.60
C LEU A 38 8.97 -5.32 9.87
N SER A 39 8.60 -6.58 10.08
CA SER A 39 9.13 -7.40 11.15
C SER A 39 9.90 -8.57 10.55
N SER A 40 11.11 -8.80 11.01
CA SER A 40 11.96 -9.89 10.52
C SER A 40 12.74 -10.53 11.66
N ILE A 41 12.83 -11.85 11.60
CA ILE A 41 13.66 -12.66 12.50
C ILE A 41 14.60 -13.48 11.62
N LEU A 42 15.87 -13.57 12.00
CA LEU A 42 16.84 -14.46 11.38
C LEU A 42 17.27 -15.49 12.41
N LEU A 43 17.01 -16.74 12.12
CA LEU A 43 17.54 -17.89 12.84
C LEU A 43 18.57 -18.56 11.95
N ALA A 44 19.72 -18.89 12.53
CA ALA A 44 20.78 -19.58 11.82
C ALA A 44 21.51 -20.55 12.76
N GLY A 45 21.95 -21.66 12.22
CA GLY A 45 22.70 -22.64 12.97
C GLY A 45 23.75 -23.32 12.12
N SER A 46 24.81 -23.76 12.77
CA SER A 46 25.88 -24.56 12.19
C SER A 46 26.14 -25.76 13.09
N HIS A 47 26.11 -26.94 12.50
CA HIS A 47 26.31 -28.22 13.20
C HIS A 47 27.38 -29.04 12.52
N PHE A 48 28.26 -29.58 13.32
CA PHE A 48 29.30 -30.50 12.86
C PHE A 48 28.94 -31.92 13.30
N LEU A 49 28.99 -32.84 12.37
CA LEU A 49 28.68 -34.26 12.57
C LEU A 49 29.93 -35.09 12.24
N ASN A 50 30.04 -36.25 12.87
CA ASN A 50 31.12 -37.22 12.62
C ASN A 50 32.55 -36.63 12.69
N GLY A 51 32.90 -36.01 13.82
CA GLY A 51 34.24 -35.49 14.04
C GLY A 51 34.68 -34.33 13.14
N LYS A 52 33.72 -33.61 12.52
CA LYS A 52 33.84 -32.50 11.56
C LYS A 52 33.93 -32.92 10.09
N ASP A 53 33.68 -34.18 9.76
CA ASP A 53 33.59 -34.59 8.36
C ASP A 53 32.43 -33.94 7.62
N TRP A 54 31.35 -33.71 8.35
CA TRP A 54 30.15 -33.06 7.84
C TRP A 54 29.85 -31.76 8.58
N GLU A 55 29.49 -30.72 7.82
CA GLU A 55 29.02 -29.45 8.32
C GLU A 55 27.66 -29.16 7.74
N VAL A 56 26.67 -28.91 8.60
CA VAL A 56 25.30 -28.52 8.23
C VAL A 56 25.09 -27.08 8.63
N ASN A 57 24.89 -26.23 7.67
CA ASN A 57 24.52 -24.82 7.89
C ASN A 57 23.07 -24.60 7.47
N TRP A 58 22.29 -24.01 8.35
CA TRP A 58 20.92 -23.68 8.03
C TRP A 58 20.58 -22.24 8.41
N ARG A 59 19.62 -21.66 7.69
CA ARG A 59 19.07 -20.33 7.96
C ARG A 59 17.58 -20.37 7.74
N LEU A 60 16.84 -19.68 8.61
CA LEU A 60 15.40 -19.47 8.50
C LEU A 60 15.12 -18.00 8.78
N ALA A 61 14.44 -17.33 7.86
CA ALA A 61 14.15 -15.91 7.95
C ALA A 61 12.67 -15.63 7.68
N PRO A 62 11.77 -15.78 8.69
CA PRO A 62 10.42 -15.29 8.60
C PRO A 62 10.39 -13.75 8.63
N THR A 63 9.56 -13.19 7.77
CA THR A 63 9.35 -11.75 7.63
C THR A 63 7.87 -11.48 7.47
N ARG A 64 7.35 -10.47 8.17
CA ARG A 64 6.02 -9.93 8.01
C ARG A 64 6.12 -8.48 7.59
N SER A 65 5.46 -8.12 6.51
CA SER A 65 5.34 -6.74 6.02
C SER A 65 3.87 -6.32 6.00
N VAL A 66 3.58 -5.13 6.50
CA VAL A 66 2.24 -4.54 6.47
C VAL A 66 2.34 -3.15 5.88
N ILE A 67 1.43 -2.84 4.95
CA ILE A 67 1.24 -1.51 4.39
C ILE A 67 -0.22 -1.12 4.61
N GLU A 68 -0.43 0.02 5.24
CA GLU A 68 -1.73 0.60 5.49
C GLU A 68 -1.76 2.01 4.91
N ASP A 69 -2.72 2.25 4.03
CA ASP A 69 -3.01 3.58 3.50
C ASP A 69 -4.45 3.93 3.93
N PRO A 70 -4.64 4.43 5.15
CA PRO A 70 -5.94 4.79 5.64
C PRO A 70 -6.36 6.13 5.02
N ASP A 71 -7.53 6.15 4.38
CA ASP A 71 -8.22 7.37 3.97
C ASP A 71 -7.44 8.25 2.98
N VAL A 72 -6.94 7.65 1.91
CA VAL A 72 -6.41 8.42 0.77
C VAL A 72 -7.55 9.20 0.12
N ARG A 73 -7.37 10.50 -0.06
CA ARG A 73 -8.41 11.42 -0.55
C ARG A 73 -7.98 12.10 -1.83
N PHE A 74 -8.85 12.06 -2.82
CA PHE A 74 -8.75 12.86 -4.04
C PHE A 74 -10.00 13.69 -4.18
N THR A 75 -9.85 15.01 -4.25
CA THR A 75 -10.97 15.94 -4.41
C THR A 75 -10.67 16.92 -5.50
N ARG A 76 -11.60 17.11 -6.42
CA ARG A 76 -11.50 18.06 -7.53
C ARG A 76 -12.65 19.02 -7.51
N PHE A 77 -12.35 20.29 -7.66
CA PHE A 77 -13.30 21.36 -7.78
C PHE A 77 -13.14 22.06 -9.13
N ARG A 78 -14.23 22.19 -9.86
CA ARG A 78 -14.27 23.03 -11.06
C ARG A 78 -14.16 24.50 -10.67
N GLN A 79 -13.29 25.23 -11.35
CA GLN A 79 -13.11 26.65 -11.11
C GLN A 79 -13.92 27.48 -12.11
N PRO A 80 -14.35 28.70 -11.76
CA PRO A 80 -14.22 29.37 -10.43
C PRO A 80 -15.35 29.02 -9.45
N THR A 81 -16.29 28.14 -9.81
CA THR A 81 -17.54 27.89 -9.07
C THR A 81 -17.39 26.95 -7.87
N ASN A 82 -16.23 26.32 -7.68
CA ASN A 82 -15.96 25.30 -6.67
C ASN A 82 -16.98 24.14 -6.68
N THR A 83 -17.51 23.82 -7.86
CA THR A 83 -18.47 22.73 -8.00
C THR A 83 -17.77 21.39 -8.23
N ILE A 84 -18.40 20.32 -7.76
CA ILE A 84 -18.02 18.94 -8.03
C ILE A 84 -18.92 18.44 -9.15
N SER A 85 -18.33 17.83 -10.17
CA SER A 85 -19.08 17.23 -11.28
C SER A 85 -18.37 15.97 -11.80
N THR A 86 -19.10 15.15 -12.51
CA THR A 86 -18.54 13.95 -13.17
C THR A 86 -17.47 14.30 -14.20
N GLU A 87 -17.57 15.45 -14.86
CA GLU A 87 -16.60 15.91 -15.85
C GLU A 87 -15.23 16.18 -15.24
N VAL A 88 -15.20 16.73 -14.03
CA VAL A 88 -13.98 17.05 -13.29
C VAL A 88 -13.42 15.83 -12.56
N GLY A 89 -14.29 14.87 -12.30
CA GLY A 89 -14.04 13.70 -11.46
C GLY A 89 -14.57 13.88 -10.04
N LEU A 90 -15.30 12.90 -9.59
CA LEU A 90 -15.94 12.89 -8.28
C LEU A 90 -14.91 12.72 -7.17
N PRO A 91 -15.18 13.22 -5.95
CA PRO A 91 -14.33 12.97 -4.79
C PRO A 91 -14.26 11.48 -4.48
N VAL A 92 -13.06 11.02 -4.16
CA VAL A 92 -12.79 9.61 -3.85
C VAL A 92 -12.08 9.52 -2.52
N ARG A 93 -12.48 8.56 -1.72
CA ARG A 93 -11.76 8.13 -0.50
C ARG A 93 -11.44 6.66 -0.62
N ILE A 94 -10.18 6.30 -0.37
CA ILE A 94 -9.65 4.96 -0.57
C ILE A 94 -8.96 4.50 0.71
N TRP A 95 -9.24 3.28 1.12
CA TRP A 95 -8.53 2.54 2.16
C TRP A 95 -7.86 1.34 1.52
N ARG A 96 -6.56 1.19 1.76
CA ARG A 96 -5.78 0.05 1.27
C ARG A 96 -5.07 -0.61 2.43
N PHE A 97 -5.15 -1.92 2.45
CA PHE A 97 -4.42 -2.75 3.39
C PHE A 97 -3.72 -3.87 2.64
N LEU A 98 -2.44 -4.07 2.93
CA LEU A 98 -1.64 -5.15 2.40
C LEU A 98 -0.85 -5.80 3.52
N GLU A 99 -1.00 -7.10 3.66
CA GLU A 99 -0.21 -7.91 4.56
C GLU A 99 0.52 -9.00 3.78
N GLU A 100 1.81 -9.15 4.04
CA GLU A 100 2.65 -10.14 3.37
C GLU A 100 3.50 -10.89 4.40
N TYR A 101 3.45 -12.19 4.33
CA TYR A 101 4.31 -13.10 5.05
C TYR A 101 5.28 -13.78 4.09
N ASN A 102 6.58 -13.70 4.39
CA ASN A 102 7.63 -14.42 3.68
C ASN A 102 8.40 -15.29 4.66
N VAL A 103 8.63 -16.53 4.28
CA VAL A 103 9.51 -17.43 5.02
C VAL A 103 10.58 -17.95 4.07
N ASN A 104 11.81 -17.53 4.30
CA ASN A 104 12.97 -17.98 3.53
C ASN A 104 13.75 -19.02 4.34
N GLY A 105 13.88 -20.21 3.80
CA GLY A 105 14.64 -21.30 4.37
C GLY A 105 15.81 -21.68 3.46
N LYS A 106 16.98 -21.93 4.05
CA LYS A 106 18.15 -22.43 3.34
C LYS A 106 18.88 -23.44 4.19
N VAL A 107 19.33 -24.53 3.55
CA VAL A 107 20.19 -25.54 4.17
C VAL A 107 21.37 -25.81 3.22
N ASP A 108 22.56 -25.75 3.75
CA ASP A 108 23.80 -26.13 3.08
C ASP A 108 24.46 -27.29 3.84
N LEU A 109 24.85 -28.34 3.13
CA LEU A 109 25.57 -29.48 3.65
C LEU A 109 26.96 -29.53 3.01
N THR A 110 28.00 -29.54 3.82
CA THR A 110 29.39 -29.60 3.37
C THR A 110 30.02 -30.87 3.89
N ARG A 111 30.65 -31.64 3.03
CA ARG A 111 31.49 -32.80 3.40
C ARG A 111 32.96 -32.47 3.17
N ASN A 112 33.74 -32.57 4.21
CA ASN A 112 35.19 -32.51 4.12
C ASN A 112 35.72 -33.91 3.85
N MET A 113 36.56 -34.08 2.85
CA MET A 113 37.10 -35.37 2.45
C MET A 113 38.53 -35.20 1.90
N LYS A 114 39.26 -36.27 1.85
CA LYS A 114 40.52 -36.30 1.10
C LYS A 114 40.29 -36.97 -0.26
N SER A 115 40.64 -36.31 -1.33
CA SER A 115 40.55 -36.83 -2.69
C SER A 115 41.94 -36.71 -3.36
N PHE A 116 42.48 -37.81 -3.87
CA PHE A 116 43.82 -37.88 -4.48
C PHE A 116 44.96 -37.30 -3.58
N GLY A 117 44.86 -37.54 -2.26
CA GLY A 117 45.83 -37.05 -1.29
C GLY A 117 45.78 -35.57 -0.96
N ARG A 118 44.77 -34.84 -1.45
CA ARG A 118 44.51 -33.42 -1.21
C ARG A 118 43.21 -33.24 -0.43
N ASP A 119 43.16 -32.22 0.44
CA ASP A 119 41.93 -31.84 1.12
C ASP A 119 40.94 -31.30 0.12
N SER A 120 39.75 -31.85 0.11
CA SER A 120 38.67 -31.53 -0.79
C SER A 120 37.36 -31.29 -0.01
N LYS A 121 36.52 -30.44 -0.53
CA LYS A 121 35.20 -30.15 0.04
C LYS A 121 34.11 -30.35 -1.03
N LEU A 122 33.10 -31.12 -0.69
CA LEU A 122 31.88 -31.24 -1.46
C LEU A 122 30.80 -30.46 -0.72
N LYS A 123 30.16 -29.53 -1.43
CA LYS A 123 29.05 -28.72 -0.87
C LYS A 123 27.82 -28.84 -1.76
N PHE A 124 26.68 -29.10 -1.14
CA PHE A 124 25.38 -29.07 -1.78
C PHE A 124 24.35 -28.51 -0.81
N GLY A 125 23.27 -27.97 -1.32
CA GLY A 125 22.25 -27.36 -0.50
C GLY A 125 21.03 -26.98 -1.31
N GLY A 126 20.01 -26.53 -0.59
CA GLY A 126 18.76 -26.07 -1.15
C GLY A 126 18.25 -24.83 -0.41
N ALA A 127 17.46 -24.06 -1.13
CA ALA A 127 16.73 -22.94 -0.54
C ALA A 127 15.27 -22.99 -1.00
N TYR A 128 14.39 -22.57 -0.11
CA TYR A 128 12.97 -22.48 -0.38
C TYR A 128 12.43 -21.17 0.15
N THR A 129 11.55 -20.55 -0.61
CA THR A 129 10.82 -19.34 -0.21
C THR A 129 9.32 -19.62 -0.29
N PHE A 130 8.66 -19.45 0.84
CA PHE A 130 7.21 -19.40 0.91
C PHE A 130 6.77 -17.94 1.04
N LYS A 131 5.75 -17.56 0.27
CA LYS A 131 5.17 -16.22 0.28
C LYS A 131 3.65 -16.31 0.31
N TYR A 132 3.06 -15.59 1.24
CA TYR A 132 1.62 -15.37 1.31
C TYR A 132 1.36 -13.87 1.34
N ARG A 133 0.41 -13.42 0.54
CA ARG A 133 0.01 -12.00 0.48
C ARG A 133 -1.50 -11.90 0.51
N ASP A 134 -1.98 -11.01 1.34
CA ASP A 134 -3.37 -10.58 1.40
C ASP A 134 -3.44 -9.09 1.08
N PHE A 135 -4.40 -8.70 0.24
CA PHE A 135 -4.58 -7.32 -0.19
C PHE A 135 -6.06 -6.99 -0.22
N GLU A 136 -6.42 -5.95 0.51
CA GLU A 136 -7.76 -5.40 0.56
C GLU A 136 -7.73 -3.94 0.12
N ILE A 137 -8.71 -3.56 -0.69
CA ILE A 137 -8.97 -2.18 -1.09
C ILE A 137 -10.45 -1.87 -0.94
N GLN A 138 -10.76 -0.77 -0.30
CA GLN A 138 -12.10 -0.21 -0.22
C GLN A 138 -12.04 1.19 -0.81
N SER A 139 -12.92 1.48 -1.73
CA SER A 139 -12.99 2.78 -2.41
C SER A 139 -14.42 3.30 -2.35
N PHE A 140 -14.56 4.58 -2.06
CA PHE A 140 -15.85 5.26 -1.98
C PHE A 140 -15.80 6.52 -2.81
N GLN A 141 -16.75 6.66 -3.69
CA GLN A 141 -16.95 7.85 -4.50
C GLN A 141 -18.21 8.59 -4.06
N PHE A 142 -18.14 9.91 -4.06
CA PHE A 142 -19.23 10.75 -3.60
C PHE A 142 -19.76 11.62 -4.73
N VAL A 143 -21.07 11.69 -4.84
CA VAL A 143 -21.76 12.62 -5.74
C VAL A 143 -22.39 13.75 -4.97
N THR A 144 -22.45 14.90 -5.57
CA THR A 144 -23.24 16.04 -5.08
C THR A 144 -24.36 16.33 -6.07
N GLY A 145 -25.49 16.83 -5.57
CA GLY A 145 -26.44 17.50 -6.42
C GLY A 145 -25.94 18.90 -6.80
N ASN A 146 -26.71 19.93 -6.53
CA ASN A 146 -26.32 21.31 -6.78
C ASN A 146 -25.90 22.04 -5.49
N THR A 147 -25.30 21.33 -4.54
CA THR A 147 -24.79 21.92 -3.30
C THR A 147 -23.64 22.87 -3.62
N VAL A 148 -23.74 24.10 -3.14
CA VAL A 148 -22.66 25.06 -3.22
C VAL A 148 -21.62 24.70 -2.16
N LEU A 149 -20.40 24.44 -2.60
CA LEU A 149 -19.27 24.10 -1.75
C LEU A 149 -18.30 25.30 -1.67
N ASP A 150 -17.59 25.37 -0.56
CA ASP A 150 -16.62 26.45 -0.30
C ASP A 150 -15.24 26.23 -0.97
N GLY A 151 -15.05 25.11 -1.66
CA GLY A 151 -13.77 24.74 -2.28
C GLY A 151 -12.77 24.12 -1.31
N ASN A 152 -13.17 23.89 -0.06
CA ASN A 152 -12.35 23.22 0.94
C ASN A 152 -12.64 21.71 0.92
N PRO A 153 -11.66 20.84 0.65
CA PRO A 153 -11.87 19.40 0.60
C PRO A 153 -12.27 18.78 1.96
N ASN A 154 -12.00 19.47 3.07
CA ASN A 154 -12.30 18.96 4.41
C ASN A 154 -13.76 19.19 4.83
N THR A 155 -14.46 20.11 4.20
CA THR A 155 -15.85 20.46 4.54
C THR A 155 -16.90 19.68 3.76
N ILE A 156 -16.51 18.95 2.71
CA ILE A 156 -17.43 18.23 1.81
C ILE A 156 -18.38 17.31 2.58
N LEU A 157 -17.88 16.60 3.57
CA LEU A 157 -18.64 15.63 4.37
C LEU A 157 -19.15 16.22 5.69
N ASN A 158 -19.13 17.54 5.85
CA ASN A 158 -19.81 18.17 6.98
C ASN A 158 -21.31 17.90 6.93
N GLN A 159 -21.93 17.83 8.10
CA GLN A 159 -23.34 17.44 8.21
C GLN A 159 -24.28 18.30 7.39
N GLU A 160 -24.02 19.61 7.31
CA GLU A 160 -24.79 20.56 6.51
C GLU A 160 -24.73 20.28 5.00
N ASN A 161 -23.67 19.63 4.53
CA ASN A 161 -23.44 19.30 3.13
C ASN A 161 -23.96 17.92 2.77
N LEU A 162 -24.30 17.08 3.73
CA LEU A 162 -24.78 15.73 3.46
C LEU A 162 -26.23 15.72 2.96
N PHE A 163 -26.54 14.70 2.17
CA PHE A 163 -27.90 14.44 1.72
C PHE A 163 -28.82 14.16 2.91
N SER A 164 -29.91 14.91 3.00
CA SER A 164 -30.95 14.75 4.03
C SER A 164 -32.32 15.09 3.47
N ALA A 165 -33.34 14.98 4.28
CA ALA A 165 -34.70 15.40 3.91
C ALA A 165 -34.78 16.91 3.62
N GLU A 166 -33.96 17.69 4.34
CA GLU A 166 -33.85 19.15 4.23
C GLU A 166 -32.87 19.55 3.12
N ASN A 167 -31.83 18.75 2.86
CA ASN A 167 -30.80 18.98 1.83
C ASN A 167 -30.79 17.86 0.78
N ARG A 168 -31.75 17.85 -0.11
CA ARG A 168 -31.88 16.83 -1.17
C ARG A 168 -30.78 16.90 -2.24
N ASN A 169 -30.04 18.00 -2.30
CA ASN A 169 -28.91 18.20 -3.22
C ASN A 169 -27.56 17.91 -2.55
N GLY A 170 -27.57 17.45 -1.32
CA GLY A 170 -26.39 17.19 -0.54
C GLY A 170 -25.53 16.06 -1.08
N VAL A 171 -24.35 15.96 -0.50
CA VAL A 171 -23.36 14.93 -0.79
C VAL A 171 -23.86 13.56 -0.35
N ARG A 172 -23.74 12.57 -1.22
CA ARG A 172 -24.11 11.19 -0.93
C ARG A 172 -23.12 10.21 -1.54
N TYR A 173 -23.12 9.02 -1.03
CA TYR A 173 -22.37 7.91 -1.60
C TYR A 173 -22.88 7.59 -3.02
N ASN A 174 -21.94 7.31 -3.94
CA ASN A 174 -22.26 6.83 -5.28
C ASN A 174 -22.41 5.30 -5.25
N PRO A 175 -23.63 4.76 -5.43
CA PRO A 175 -23.84 3.32 -5.34
C PRO A 175 -23.26 2.53 -6.52
N ASP A 176 -22.90 3.22 -7.60
CA ASP A 176 -22.40 2.59 -8.85
C ASP A 176 -20.87 2.54 -8.91
N PHE A 177 -20.21 2.81 -7.80
CA PHE A 177 -18.74 2.83 -7.71
C PHE A 177 -18.20 1.70 -6.83
#